data_377d1b881934257712426f56b520dbdb
#
_entry.id   377d1b881934257712426f56b520dbdb
#
_cell.length_a   1.000
_cell.length_b   1.000
_cell.length_c   1.000
_cell.angle_alpha   90.00
_cell.angle_beta   90.00
_cell.angle_gamma   90.00
#
_symmetry.space_group_name_H-M   'P 1'
#
loop_
_entity.id
_entity.type
_entity.pdbx_description
1 polymer ?
#
loop_
_entity_poly.entity_id
_entity_poly.type
_entity_poly.pdbx_seq_one_letter_code
_entity_poly.pdbx_strand_id
1 'polypeptide(L)'
;MVKLNKWFINGSFAIASIVGSVIYVNKNKKPREINAIPPFFTGVAPYLFAHRGGMAVRPEQTKLAFDNAVQYGVDGFETDVRLTKDKELIVFHDATVDRTTNGSGKVSEHTLEELRKLDAGYYFTDINRQYPFRGHEDAKILTFEELLELYPEMYINVDLKDHPNSYEGSIAPEVIYHQIVKHHAEHRVLVTSFHKEQIERFDQLSKGTVAIGASQNEVADAFIKFNTFRGHKFHPKANTFQMPTEFKGIKLTSSRFIKWLKVLNIVPGFYGINSIDLMTDLYQKGVHTLVTDRPDLAQQFKETLK
;
A
#
# COMPACT_ATOMS: atom_id res chain seq x y z
N MET A 1 23.96 -62.59 8.65
CA MET A 1 23.81 -61.93 7.36
C MET A 1 22.55 -61.06 7.39
N VAL A 2 22.70 -59.76 7.61
CA VAL A 2 21.61 -58.80 7.71
C VAL A 2 21.21 -58.38 6.29
N LYS A 3 19.97 -58.66 5.89
CA LYS A 3 19.43 -58.17 4.60
C LYS A 3 19.22 -56.69 4.72
N LEU A 4 20.12 -55.85 4.13
CA LEU A 4 19.88 -54.43 3.95
C LEU A 4 18.68 -54.20 3.04
N ASN A 5 17.72 -53.46 3.54
CA ASN A 5 16.44 -53.21 2.91
C ASN A 5 16.63 -52.34 1.65
N LYS A 6 16.40 -52.89 0.46
CA LYS A 6 16.49 -52.21 -0.85
C LYS A 6 15.63 -50.95 -0.95
N TRP A 7 14.70 -50.73 -0.04
CA TRP A 7 13.81 -49.56 0.02
C TRP A 7 14.53 -48.26 0.46
N PHE A 8 15.55 -48.39 1.37
CA PHE A 8 16.31 -47.22 1.82
C PHE A 8 17.25 -46.67 0.74
N ILE A 9 17.75 -47.50 -0.14
CA ILE A 9 18.68 -47.08 -1.20
C ILE A 9 17.90 -46.35 -2.30
N ASN A 10 16.69 -46.79 -2.67
CA ASN A 10 15.87 -46.14 -3.70
C ASN A 10 15.32 -44.77 -3.24
N GLY A 11 15.00 -44.60 -1.95
CA GLY A 11 14.56 -43.31 -1.41
C GLY A 11 15.66 -42.24 -1.41
N SER A 12 16.89 -42.63 -1.09
CA SER A 12 18.05 -41.73 -1.07
C SER A 12 18.47 -41.26 -2.46
N PHE A 13 18.37 -42.14 -3.48
CA PHE A 13 18.64 -41.75 -4.87
C PHE A 13 17.55 -40.84 -5.45
N ALA A 14 16.28 -41.02 -5.09
CA ALA A 14 15.20 -40.15 -5.54
C ALA A 14 15.33 -38.75 -4.95
N ILE A 15 15.65 -38.61 -3.65
CA ILE A 15 15.90 -37.33 -3.00
C ILE A 15 17.12 -36.64 -3.58
N ALA A 16 18.24 -37.36 -3.78
CA ALA A 16 19.45 -36.80 -4.40
C ALA A 16 19.21 -36.34 -5.83
N SER A 17 18.39 -37.06 -6.61
CA SER A 17 18.03 -36.68 -7.99
C SER A 17 17.13 -35.45 -8.02
N ILE A 18 16.19 -35.29 -7.09
CA ILE A 18 15.32 -34.12 -6.96
C ILE A 18 16.17 -32.90 -6.53
N VAL A 19 17.04 -33.04 -5.52
CA VAL A 19 17.93 -31.96 -5.07
C VAL A 19 18.93 -31.58 -6.18
N GLY A 20 19.52 -32.57 -6.86
CA GLY A 20 20.43 -32.33 -7.98
C GLY A 20 19.77 -31.63 -9.15
N SER A 21 18.54 -32.02 -9.50
CA SER A 21 17.77 -31.35 -10.57
C SER A 21 17.34 -29.92 -10.19
N VAL A 22 16.99 -29.67 -8.94
CA VAL A 22 16.67 -28.32 -8.44
C VAL A 22 17.92 -27.42 -8.48
N ILE A 23 19.08 -27.94 -8.08
CA ILE A 23 20.36 -27.21 -8.11
C ILE A 23 20.78 -26.96 -9.58
N TYR A 24 20.66 -27.95 -10.47
CA TYR A 24 20.99 -27.81 -11.90
C TYR A 24 20.10 -26.81 -12.60
N VAL A 25 18.78 -26.85 -12.34
CA VAL A 25 17.83 -25.88 -12.88
C VAL A 25 18.09 -24.48 -12.36
N ASN A 26 18.57 -24.31 -11.13
CA ASN A 26 18.93 -23.00 -10.57
C ASN A 26 20.25 -22.42 -11.13
N LYS A 27 21.24 -23.26 -11.45
CA LYS A 27 22.54 -22.81 -12.01
C LYS A 27 22.46 -22.30 -13.46
N ASN A 28 21.49 -22.78 -14.23
CA ASN A 28 21.37 -22.47 -15.66
C ASN A 28 20.31 -21.40 -15.99
N LYS A 29 19.80 -20.69 -14.98
CA LYS A 29 18.85 -19.60 -15.20
C LYS A 29 19.60 -18.33 -15.56
N LYS A 30 19.18 -17.69 -16.67
CA LYS A 30 19.60 -16.32 -16.96
C LYS A 30 19.26 -15.44 -15.75
N PRO A 31 20.17 -14.52 -15.33
CA PRO A 31 19.85 -13.53 -14.32
C PRO A 31 18.52 -12.85 -14.69
N ARG A 32 17.63 -12.68 -13.71
CA ARG A 32 16.42 -11.90 -13.90
C ARG A 32 16.81 -10.46 -14.18
N GLU A 33 16.14 -9.82 -15.10
CA GLU A 33 16.11 -8.37 -15.12
C GLU A 33 15.44 -7.94 -13.82
N ILE A 34 16.18 -7.25 -12.98
CA ILE A 34 15.72 -6.72 -11.69
C ILE A 34 15.41 -5.26 -11.97
N ASN A 35 14.17 -4.84 -11.71
CA ASN A 35 13.75 -3.47 -11.88
C ASN A 35 14.59 -2.52 -11.00
N ALA A 36 14.87 -1.31 -11.47
CA ALA A 36 15.46 -0.28 -10.63
C ALA A 36 14.49 0.06 -9.48
N ILE A 37 15.04 0.43 -8.32
CA ILE A 37 14.23 0.95 -7.21
C ILE A 37 13.86 2.40 -7.57
N PRO A 38 12.56 2.76 -7.61
CA PRO A 38 12.13 4.11 -7.92
C PRO A 38 12.60 5.13 -6.87
N PRO A 39 12.73 6.43 -7.25
CA PRO A 39 13.10 7.50 -6.33
C PRO A 39 12.26 7.54 -5.04
N PHE A 40 10.99 7.19 -5.11
CA PHE A 40 10.09 7.09 -3.96
C PHE A 40 10.66 6.25 -2.80
N PHE A 41 11.47 5.24 -3.06
CA PHE A 41 12.01 4.31 -2.05
C PHE A 41 13.49 4.53 -1.72
N THR A 42 14.07 5.67 -2.03
CA THR A 42 15.49 5.94 -1.83
C THR A 42 15.84 6.54 -0.46
N GLY A 43 14.84 6.95 0.32
CA GLY A 43 15.04 7.46 1.68
C GLY A 43 15.34 6.37 2.71
N VAL A 44 15.54 6.78 3.95
CA VAL A 44 15.92 5.88 5.06
C VAL A 44 14.68 5.12 5.56
N ALA A 45 14.72 3.79 5.46
CA ALA A 45 13.67 2.94 6.00
C ALA A 45 13.76 2.79 7.53
N PRO A 46 12.64 2.55 8.24
CA PRO A 46 11.31 2.34 7.68
C PRO A 46 10.60 3.67 7.38
N TYR A 47 9.80 3.71 6.33
CA TYR A 47 8.82 4.76 6.15
C TYR A 47 7.60 4.47 7.01
N LEU A 48 7.17 5.44 7.79
CA LEU A 48 5.97 5.39 8.63
C LEU A 48 4.88 6.25 7.99
N PHE A 49 3.85 5.60 7.49
CA PHE A 49 2.74 6.26 6.81
C PHE A 49 1.49 6.25 7.70
N ALA A 50 0.87 7.41 7.81
CA ALA A 50 -0.43 7.54 8.47
C ALA A 50 -1.54 7.08 7.52
N HIS A 51 -2.21 5.96 7.86
CA HIS A 51 -3.34 5.40 7.13
C HIS A 51 -4.51 6.38 7.15
N ARG A 52 -4.90 6.90 5.99
CA ARG A 52 -5.93 7.94 5.82
C ARG A 52 -5.68 9.17 6.70
N GLY A 53 -4.40 9.51 6.93
CA GLY A 53 -3.99 10.58 7.83
C GLY A 53 -3.98 10.20 9.32
N GLY A 54 -4.22 8.93 9.69
CA GLY A 54 -4.27 8.46 11.08
C GLY A 54 -5.68 8.32 11.62
N MET A 55 -6.48 7.50 10.97
CA MET A 55 -7.92 7.35 11.16
C MET A 55 -8.36 6.91 12.57
N ALA A 56 -7.46 6.39 13.39
CA ALA A 56 -7.80 6.04 14.77
C ALA A 56 -7.78 7.25 15.72
N VAL A 57 -7.19 8.38 15.33
CA VAL A 57 -7.01 9.55 16.23
C VAL A 57 -7.65 10.83 15.69
N ARG A 58 -7.98 10.89 14.40
CA ARG A 58 -8.65 12.02 13.75
C ARG A 58 -9.62 11.52 12.67
N PRO A 59 -10.61 12.34 12.27
CA PRO A 59 -11.48 12.02 11.12
C PRO A 59 -10.66 11.72 9.88
N GLU A 60 -10.81 10.50 9.34
CA GLU A 60 -10.03 10.04 8.20
C GLU A 60 -10.12 10.96 6.99
N GLN A 61 -9.00 11.09 6.25
CA GLN A 61 -8.93 11.78 4.95
C GLN A 61 -9.29 13.28 5.02
N THR A 62 -9.08 13.90 6.16
CA THR A 62 -9.31 15.33 6.37
C THR A 62 -7.99 16.07 6.64
N LYS A 63 -7.98 17.38 6.44
CA LYS A 63 -6.84 18.22 6.83
C LYS A 63 -6.46 18.04 8.30
N LEU A 64 -7.45 17.90 9.19
CA LEU A 64 -7.23 17.58 10.61
C LEU A 64 -6.38 16.34 10.82
N ALA A 65 -6.63 15.26 10.06
CA ALA A 65 -5.88 14.03 10.19
C ALA A 65 -4.46 14.18 9.65
N PHE A 66 -4.30 14.80 8.48
CA PHE A 66 -2.99 14.98 7.86
C PHE A 66 -2.10 15.93 8.66
N ASP A 67 -2.63 17.07 9.15
CA ASP A 67 -1.89 18.00 10.02
C ASP A 67 -1.43 17.30 11.31
N ASN A 68 -2.31 16.52 11.92
CA ASN A 68 -1.98 15.76 13.12
C ASN A 68 -0.89 14.70 12.85
N ALA A 69 -0.93 14.03 11.71
CA ALA A 69 0.10 13.07 11.32
C ALA A 69 1.47 13.74 11.08
N VAL A 70 1.50 14.92 10.47
CA VAL A 70 2.72 15.72 10.32
C VAL A 70 3.30 16.09 11.68
N GLN A 71 2.46 16.49 12.66
CA GLN A 71 2.92 16.81 14.03
C GLN A 71 3.59 15.62 14.71
N TYR A 72 3.15 14.38 14.42
CA TYR A 72 3.79 13.15 14.91
C TYR A 72 5.02 12.72 14.10
N GLY A 73 5.43 13.49 13.09
CA GLY A 73 6.66 13.26 12.34
C GLY A 73 6.63 11.97 11.51
N VAL A 74 5.47 11.59 10.94
CA VAL A 74 5.39 10.51 9.95
C VAL A 74 6.11 10.92 8.66
N ASP A 75 6.51 9.95 7.85
CA ASP A 75 7.22 10.20 6.61
C ASP A 75 6.27 10.46 5.43
N GLY A 76 5.02 10.05 5.56
CA GLY A 76 4.02 10.21 4.53
C GLY A 76 2.63 9.78 4.95
N PHE A 77 1.74 9.83 3.99
CA PHE A 77 0.35 9.41 4.14
C PHE A 77 0.05 8.23 3.23
N GLU A 78 -0.76 7.33 3.72
CA GLU A 78 -1.53 6.45 2.85
C GLU A 78 -2.94 7.04 2.76
N THR A 79 -3.50 7.08 1.55
CA THR A 79 -4.77 7.69 1.26
C THR A 79 -5.47 7.02 0.08
N ASP A 80 -6.75 7.31 -0.09
CA ASP A 80 -7.59 6.73 -1.14
C ASP A 80 -8.19 7.85 -1.97
N VAL A 81 -8.44 7.61 -3.25
CA VAL A 81 -9.07 8.61 -4.12
C VAL A 81 -10.25 8.05 -4.91
N ARG A 82 -11.21 8.94 -5.14
CA ARG A 82 -12.39 8.71 -5.98
C ARG A 82 -12.72 9.92 -6.83
N LEU A 83 -13.33 9.67 -7.98
CA LEU A 83 -13.84 10.73 -8.85
C LEU A 83 -15.26 11.13 -8.50
N THR A 84 -15.48 12.44 -8.50
CA THR A 84 -16.79 13.08 -8.36
C THR A 84 -17.54 13.10 -9.69
N LYS A 85 -18.82 13.54 -9.65
CA LYS A 85 -19.67 13.75 -10.83
C LYS A 85 -19.05 14.72 -11.85
N ASP A 86 -18.41 15.76 -11.37
CA ASP A 86 -17.73 16.80 -12.16
C ASP A 86 -16.26 16.50 -12.43
N LYS A 87 -15.82 15.23 -12.17
CA LYS A 87 -14.50 14.66 -12.48
C LYS A 87 -13.35 15.24 -11.64
N GLU A 88 -13.64 15.77 -10.49
CA GLU A 88 -12.63 16.12 -9.50
C GLU A 88 -12.17 14.89 -8.75
N LEU A 89 -10.86 14.73 -8.52
CA LEU A 89 -10.31 13.62 -7.76
C LEU A 89 -10.24 14.02 -6.29
N ILE A 90 -11.13 13.42 -5.48
CA ILE A 90 -11.18 13.69 -4.04
C ILE A 90 -10.47 12.62 -3.22
N VAL A 91 -9.99 13.00 -2.05
CA VAL A 91 -9.41 12.11 -1.06
C VAL A 91 -10.54 11.47 -0.25
N PHE A 92 -10.93 10.23 -0.63
CA PHE A 92 -12.06 9.54 -0.04
C PHE A 92 -12.02 8.02 -0.26
N HIS A 93 -12.35 7.23 0.78
CA HIS A 93 -12.26 5.76 0.70
C HIS A 93 -13.49 5.08 0.12
N ASP A 94 -14.67 5.33 0.72
CA ASP A 94 -15.88 4.59 0.39
C ASP A 94 -16.50 5.04 -0.94
N ALA A 95 -17.29 4.18 -1.56
CA ALA A 95 -18.05 4.56 -2.75
C ALA A 95 -19.19 5.55 -2.44
N THR A 96 -19.63 5.62 -1.18
CA THR A 96 -20.69 6.51 -0.68
C THR A 96 -20.20 7.36 0.47
N VAL A 97 -20.83 8.52 0.68
CA VAL A 97 -20.43 9.47 1.73
C VAL A 97 -21.00 9.15 3.12
N ASP A 98 -21.83 8.13 3.22
CA ASP A 98 -22.70 7.85 4.38
C ASP A 98 -21.97 7.52 5.67
N ARG A 99 -20.83 6.81 5.60
CA ARG A 99 -20.13 6.31 6.79
C ARG A 99 -19.41 7.41 7.58
N THR A 100 -18.83 8.37 6.92
CA THR A 100 -17.95 9.37 7.56
C THR A 100 -18.55 10.76 7.60
N THR A 101 -19.59 11.03 6.80
CA THR A 101 -20.18 12.38 6.67
C THR A 101 -21.66 12.42 7.07
N ASN A 102 -22.19 13.62 7.23
CA ASN A 102 -23.63 13.87 7.41
C ASN A 102 -24.45 13.83 6.12
N GLY A 103 -23.82 13.45 4.98
CA GLY A 103 -24.49 13.27 3.70
C GLY A 103 -24.91 11.83 3.43
N SER A 104 -25.44 11.59 2.22
CA SER A 104 -25.80 10.25 1.75
C SER A 104 -25.64 10.13 0.24
N GLY A 105 -25.43 8.91 -0.26
CA GLY A 105 -25.33 8.61 -1.68
C GLY A 105 -23.89 8.45 -2.18
N LYS A 106 -23.75 8.20 -3.49
CA LYS A 106 -22.44 7.89 -4.06
C LYS A 106 -21.62 9.17 -4.32
N VAL A 107 -20.32 9.07 -4.11
CA VAL A 107 -19.35 10.12 -4.46
C VAL A 107 -19.52 10.55 -5.92
N SER A 108 -19.64 9.60 -6.85
CA SER A 108 -19.78 9.86 -8.28
C SER A 108 -21.11 10.52 -8.71
N GLU A 109 -22.07 10.64 -7.80
CA GLU A 109 -23.35 11.33 -8.03
C GLU A 109 -23.35 12.79 -7.53
N HIS A 110 -22.29 13.19 -6.79
CA HIS A 110 -22.13 14.54 -6.24
C HIS A 110 -21.04 15.32 -6.95
N THR A 111 -21.21 16.63 -7.06
CA THR A 111 -20.14 17.55 -7.45
C THR A 111 -19.20 17.84 -6.27
N LEU A 112 -17.99 18.33 -6.56
CA LEU A 112 -17.06 18.77 -5.51
C LEU A 112 -17.70 19.84 -4.61
N GLU A 113 -18.44 20.78 -5.18
CA GLU A 113 -19.12 21.84 -4.39
C GLU A 113 -20.13 21.26 -3.40
N GLU A 114 -20.90 20.23 -3.80
CA GLU A 114 -21.85 19.53 -2.92
C GLU A 114 -21.10 18.78 -1.80
N LEU A 115 -20.04 18.07 -2.14
CA LEU A 115 -19.22 17.30 -1.18
C LEU A 115 -18.52 18.20 -0.14
N ARG A 116 -18.07 19.39 -0.51
CA ARG A 116 -17.45 20.36 0.40
C ARG A 116 -18.40 20.92 1.47
N LYS A 117 -19.71 20.82 1.26
CA LYS A 117 -20.73 21.21 2.25
C LYS A 117 -20.87 20.16 3.36
N LEU A 118 -20.41 18.94 3.12
CA LEU A 118 -20.50 17.85 4.08
C LEU A 118 -19.47 18.01 5.22
N ASP A 119 -19.86 17.50 6.37
CA ASP A 119 -19.01 17.39 7.56
C ASP A 119 -18.37 15.99 7.59
N ALA A 120 -17.09 15.88 7.25
CA ALA A 120 -16.34 14.62 7.25
C ALA A 120 -15.89 14.18 8.67
N GLY A 121 -16.12 15.01 9.69
CA GLY A 121 -15.92 14.67 11.10
C GLY A 121 -17.18 14.17 11.80
N TYR A 122 -18.31 14.10 11.09
CA TYR A 122 -19.64 13.96 11.69
C TYR A 122 -19.81 12.70 12.54
N TYR A 123 -19.28 11.56 12.10
CA TYR A 123 -19.37 10.27 12.79
C TYR A 123 -18.09 9.87 13.53
N PHE A 124 -17.02 10.67 13.46
CA PHE A 124 -15.82 10.36 14.21
C PHE A 124 -16.08 10.46 15.72
N THR A 125 -15.69 9.41 16.45
CA THR A 125 -15.78 9.39 17.92
C THR A 125 -14.40 9.21 18.54
N ASP A 126 -14.16 9.91 19.65
CA ASP A 126 -13.00 9.69 20.50
C ASP A 126 -13.15 8.43 21.38
N ILE A 127 -12.14 8.18 22.21
CA ILE A 127 -12.13 7.05 23.17
C ILE A 127 -13.30 7.12 24.17
N ASN A 128 -13.83 8.32 24.46
CA ASN A 128 -14.95 8.55 25.33
C ASN A 128 -16.30 8.51 24.59
N ARG A 129 -16.30 8.13 23.31
CA ARG A 129 -17.46 8.12 22.41
C ARG A 129 -18.10 9.50 22.22
N GLN A 130 -17.31 10.57 22.36
CA GLN A 130 -17.72 11.92 22.06
C GLN A 130 -17.42 12.24 20.58
N TYR A 131 -18.04 13.28 20.05
CA TYR A 131 -17.89 13.76 18.67
C TYR A 131 -17.08 15.07 18.62
N PRO A 132 -15.77 15.04 18.93
CA PRO A 132 -14.97 16.27 19.14
C PRO A 132 -14.73 17.09 17.88
N PHE A 133 -14.92 16.50 16.70
CA PHE A 133 -14.64 17.15 15.43
C PHE A 133 -15.89 17.37 14.55
N ARG A 134 -17.08 17.11 15.12
CA ARG A 134 -18.33 17.41 14.42
C ARG A 134 -18.46 18.90 14.18
N GLY A 135 -18.63 19.31 12.92
CA GLY A 135 -18.74 20.70 12.51
C GLY A 135 -17.40 21.47 12.53
N HIS A 136 -16.26 20.78 12.70
CA HIS A 136 -14.95 21.44 12.65
C HIS A 136 -14.63 21.92 11.23
N GLU A 137 -14.10 23.14 11.09
CA GLU A 137 -13.82 23.76 9.78
C GLU A 137 -12.88 22.97 8.90
N ASP A 138 -11.86 22.31 9.50
CA ASP A 138 -10.89 21.48 8.78
C ASP A 138 -11.35 20.01 8.60
N ALA A 139 -12.55 19.63 9.08
CA ALA A 139 -13.15 18.32 8.84
C ALA A 139 -13.90 18.30 7.49
N LYS A 140 -13.21 18.70 6.41
CA LYS A 140 -13.75 18.77 5.04
C LYS A 140 -13.07 17.78 4.12
N ILE A 141 -13.79 17.38 3.08
CA ILE A 141 -13.28 16.56 2.00
C ILE A 141 -12.28 17.39 1.18
N LEU A 142 -11.06 16.88 1.04
CA LEU A 142 -10.01 17.47 0.22
C LEU A 142 -10.02 16.89 -1.19
N THR A 143 -9.55 17.65 -2.18
CA THR A 143 -9.10 17.08 -3.45
C THR A 143 -7.69 16.50 -3.32
N PHE A 144 -7.32 15.60 -4.22
CA PHE A 144 -5.95 15.08 -4.28
C PHE A 144 -4.94 16.18 -4.63
N GLU A 145 -5.34 17.13 -5.44
CA GLU A 145 -4.53 18.29 -5.77
C GLU A 145 -4.25 19.16 -4.54
N GLU A 146 -5.26 19.47 -3.73
CA GLU A 146 -5.08 20.18 -2.45
C GLU A 146 -4.15 19.41 -1.50
N LEU A 147 -4.24 18.07 -1.46
CA LEU A 147 -3.31 17.25 -0.65
C LEU A 147 -1.86 17.41 -1.12
N LEU A 148 -1.61 17.41 -2.44
CA LEU A 148 -0.29 17.62 -3.00
C LEU A 148 0.28 19.01 -2.68
N GLU A 149 -0.56 20.04 -2.72
CA GLU A 149 -0.20 21.46 -2.45
C GLU A 149 0.06 21.72 -0.97
N LEU A 150 -0.80 21.20 -0.09
CA LEU A 150 -0.70 21.43 1.35
C LEU A 150 0.50 20.71 1.98
N TYR A 151 0.93 19.58 1.39
CA TYR A 151 1.98 18.73 1.96
C TYR A 151 3.08 18.41 0.93
N PRO A 152 3.83 19.42 0.43
CA PRO A 152 4.78 19.24 -0.67
C PRO A 152 5.97 18.33 -0.31
N GLU A 153 6.32 18.23 0.98
CA GLU A 153 7.46 17.43 1.46
C GLU A 153 7.07 15.99 1.84
N MET A 154 5.77 15.68 1.86
CA MET A 154 5.32 14.37 2.34
C MET A 154 5.27 13.34 1.21
N TYR A 155 5.67 12.11 1.51
CA TYR A 155 5.40 10.98 0.63
C TYR A 155 3.91 10.64 0.67
N ILE A 156 3.35 10.27 -0.48
CA ILE A 156 1.92 9.92 -0.59
C ILE A 156 1.80 8.56 -1.29
N ASN A 157 1.25 7.58 -0.57
CA ASN A 157 0.77 6.32 -1.12
C ASN A 157 -0.73 6.44 -1.37
N VAL A 158 -1.15 6.47 -2.63
CA VAL A 158 -2.54 6.71 -3.01
C VAL A 158 -3.17 5.50 -3.71
N ASP A 159 -4.33 5.05 -3.20
CA ASP A 159 -5.08 3.91 -3.74
C ASP A 159 -6.24 4.37 -4.64
N LEU A 160 -6.23 3.92 -5.90
CA LEU A 160 -7.32 4.13 -6.85
C LEU A 160 -8.49 3.19 -6.53
N LYS A 161 -9.57 3.74 -5.95
CA LYS A 161 -10.71 2.95 -5.44
C LYS A 161 -11.81 2.68 -6.47
N ASP A 162 -11.91 3.50 -7.51
CA ASP A 162 -12.98 3.33 -8.48
C ASP A 162 -12.77 2.07 -9.33
N HIS A 163 -13.86 1.32 -9.52
CA HIS A 163 -13.80 0.04 -10.22
C HIS A 163 -13.41 0.25 -11.69
N PRO A 164 -12.46 -0.51 -12.27
CA PRO A 164 -11.94 -0.29 -13.62
C PRO A 164 -12.98 -0.31 -14.74
N ASN A 165 -14.14 -0.93 -14.49
CA ASN A 165 -15.26 -1.00 -15.45
C ASN A 165 -16.30 0.11 -15.25
N SER A 166 -16.19 0.96 -14.21
CA SER A 166 -17.00 2.16 -14.09
C SER A 166 -16.45 3.27 -14.97
N TYR A 167 -17.27 4.29 -15.23
CA TYR A 167 -16.82 5.47 -15.96
C TYR A 167 -15.67 6.17 -15.18
N GLU A 168 -15.85 6.38 -13.89
CA GLU A 168 -14.89 7.01 -13.00
C GLU A 168 -13.56 6.24 -13.01
N GLY A 169 -13.61 4.92 -12.82
CA GLY A 169 -12.44 4.06 -12.83
C GLY A 169 -11.74 3.98 -14.20
N SER A 170 -12.47 4.26 -15.29
CA SER A 170 -11.87 4.28 -16.64
C SER A 170 -10.96 5.48 -16.86
N ILE A 171 -11.22 6.62 -16.18
CA ILE A 171 -10.48 7.89 -16.36
C ILE A 171 -9.61 8.25 -15.15
N ALA A 172 -9.87 7.72 -13.96
CA ALA A 172 -9.12 8.05 -12.75
C ALA A 172 -7.58 7.90 -12.89
N PRO A 173 -7.03 6.86 -13.57
CA PRO A 173 -5.58 6.76 -13.80
C PRO A 173 -4.98 7.92 -14.58
N GLU A 174 -5.70 8.48 -15.55
CA GLU A 174 -5.26 9.63 -16.34
C GLU A 174 -5.32 10.92 -15.52
N VAL A 175 -6.43 11.12 -14.80
CA VAL A 175 -6.61 12.32 -13.96
C VAL A 175 -5.52 12.40 -12.89
N ILE A 176 -5.27 11.32 -12.15
CA ILE A 176 -4.24 11.32 -11.12
C ILE A 176 -2.83 11.51 -11.71
N TYR A 177 -2.53 10.89 -12.84
CA TYR A 177 -1.22 11.07 -13.50
C TYR A 177 -0.97 12.52 -13.88
N HIS A 178 -1.97 13.21 -14.46
CA HIS A 178 -1.85 14.63 -14.81
C HIS A 178 -1.64 15.52 -13.58
N GLN A 179 -2.32 15.24 -12.47
CA GLN A 179 -2.10 15.99 -11.21
C GLN A 179 -0.71 15.76 -10.64
N ILE A 180 -0.21 14.51 -10.64
CA ILE A 180 1.15 14.19 -10.19
C ILE A 180 2.20 14.95 -10.99
N VAL A 181 2.09 14.95 -12.32
CA VAL A 181 3.03 15.64 -13.21
C VAL A 181 2.93 17.17 -13.06
N LYS A 182 1.70 17.72 -12.97
CA LYS A 182 1.45 19.14 -12.75
C LYS A 182 2.16 19.69 -11.50
N HIS A 183 2.19 18.88 -10.44
CA HIS A 183 2.81 19.25 -9.16
C HIS A 183 4.25 18.72 -8.98
N HIS A 184 4.87 18.18 -10.05
CA HIS A 184 6.23 17.60 -10.00
C HIS A 184 6.42 16.59 -8.87
N ALA A 185 5.37 15.76 -8.60
CA ALA A 185 5.29 14.90 -7.45
C ALA A 185 5.68 13.43 -7.75
N GLU A 186 6.23 13.12 -8.94
CA GLU A 186 6.54 11.77 -9.40
C GLU A 186 7.48 11.03 -8.43
N HIS A 187 8.40 11.76 -7.79
CA HIS A 187 9.40 11.20 -6.88
C HIS A 187 8.86 10.87 -5.49
N ARG A 188 7.70 11.42 -5.11
CA ARG A 188 7.10 11.30 -3.79
C ARG A 188 5.68 10.72 -3.77
N VAL A 189 5.16 10.29 -4.91
CA VAL A 189 3.85 9.60 -5.03
C VAL A 189 4.05 8.16 -5.43
N LEU A 190 3.35 7.27 -4.74
CA LEU A 190 3.18 5.85 -5.04
C LEU A 190 1.71 5.61 -5.36
N VAL A 191 1.42 5.07 -6.53
CA VAL A 191 0.04 4.73 -6.92
C VAL A 191 -0.22 3.24 -6.73
N THR A 192 -1.30 2.94 -5.99
CA THR A 192 -1.75 1.57 -5.71
C THR A 192 -3.18 1.35 -6.17
N SER A 193 -3.58 0.12 -6.34
CA SER A 193 -4.97 -0.32 -6.48
C SER A 193 -5.08 -1.82 -6.22
N PHE A 194 -6.21 -2.25 -5.66
CA PHE A 194 -6.57 -3.67 -5.60
C PHE A 194 -6.79 -4.25 -7.00
N HIS A 195 -7.20 -3.43 -7.96
CA HIS A 195 -7.51 -3.83 -9.33
C HIS A 195 -6.27 -3.76 -10.22
N LYS A 196 -5.91 -4.90 -10.79
CA LYS A 196 -4.77 -5.03 -11.71
C LYS A 196 -4.89 -4.06 -12.90
N GLU A 197 -6.09 -3.93 -13.45
CA GLU A 197 -6.37 -3.10 -14.62
C GLU A 197 -6.09 -1.61 -14.37
N GLN A 198 -6.32 -1.13 -13.14
CA GLN A 198 -6.01 0.25 -12.75
C GLN A 198 -4.50 0.50 -12.75
N ILE A 199 -3.75 -0.43 -12.15
CA ILE A 199 -2.28 -0.34 -12.13
C ILE A 199 -1.70 -0.44 -13.54
N GLU A 200 -2.20 -1.34 -14.38
CA GLU A 200 -1.71 -1.49 -15.77
C GLU A 200 -2.01 -0.24 -16.61
N ARG A 201 -3.18 0.40 -16.45
CA ARG A 201 -3.51 1.67 -17.14
C ARG A 201 -2.59 2.80 -16.66
N PHE A 202 -2.40 2.91 -15.34
CA PHE A 202 -1.52 3.93 -14.78
C PHE A 202 -0.06 3.75 -15.21
N ASP A 203 0.47 2.52 -15.19
CA ASP A 203 1.84 2.22 -15.61
C ASP A 203 2.10 2.55 -17.08
N GLN A 204 1.11 2.31 -17.96
CA GLN A 204 1.18 2.71 -19.37
C GLN A 204 1.30 4.23 -19.56
N LEU A 205 0.66 5.03 -18.71
CA LEU A 205 0.73 6.49 -18.73
C LEU A 205 2.06 7.00 -18.14
N SER A 206 2.41 6.50 -16.97
CA SER A 206 3.59 6.95 -16.21
C SER A 206 4.91 6.45 -16.80
N LYS A 207 4.89 5.32 -17.53
CA LYS A 207 6.08 4.69 -18.14
C LYS A 207 7.21 4.50 -17.12
N GLY A 208 6.86 4.17 -15.88
CA GLY A 208 7.80 3.95 -14.78
C GLY A 208 8.39 5.21 -14.14
N THR A 209 7.89 6.41 -14.46
CA THR A 209 8.31 7.66 -13.79
C THR A 209 7.74 7.80 -12.38
N VAL A 210 6.61 7.14 -12.10
CA VAL A 210 5.94 7.10 -10.79
C VAL A 210 5.97 5.67 -10.27
N ALA A 211 6.24 5.51 -8.97
CA ALA A 211 6.21 4.21 -8.32
C ALA A 211 4.80 3.59 -8.32
N ILE A 212 4.71 2.27 -8.51
CA ILE A 212 3.44 1.53 -8.48
C ILE A 212 3.47 0.38 -7.48
N GLY A 213 2.32 0.15 -6.84
CA GLY A 213 2.11 -0.99 -5.96
C GLY A 213 1.49 -2.19 -6.68
N ALA A 214 1.71 -3.37 -6.12
CA ALA A 214 1.15 -4.60 -6.64
C ALA A 214 -0.36 -4.68 -6.41
N SER A 215 -1.09 -5.15 -7.42
CA SER A 215 -2.48 -5.56 -7.26
C SER A 215 -2.60 -6.80 -6.37
N GLN A 216 -3.79 -7.04 -5.83
CA GLN A 216 -4.07 -8.24 -5.03
C GLN A 216 -3.70 -9.54 -5.78
N ASN A 217 -3.97 -9.60 -7.08
CA ASN A 217 -3.66 -10.76 -7.92
C ASN A 217 -2.15 -10.99 -8.05
N GLU A 218 -1.36 -9.95 -8.16
CA GLU A 218 0.10 -10.04 -8.25
C GLU A 218 0.71 -10.54 -6.93
N VAL A 219 0.25 -10.01 -5.79
CA VAL A 219 0.67 -10.48 -4.46
C VAL A 219 0.33 -11.96 -4.27
N ALA A 220 -0.88 -12.39 -4.65
CA ALA A 220 -1.31 -13.78 -4.55
C ALA A 220 -0.46 -14.71 -5.45
N ASP A 221 -0.21 -14.33 -6.70
CA ASP A 221 0.64 -15.09 -7.63
C ASP A 221 2.06 -15.24 -7.10
N ALA A 222 2.66 -14.15 -6.60
CA ALA A 222 3.98 -14.15 -5.99
C ALA A 222 4.05 -15.11 -4.80
N PHE A 223 3.08 -15.00 -3.88
CA PHE A 223 3.04 -15.82 -2.67
C PHE A 223 2.86 -17.31 -2.98
N ILE A 224 1.98 -17.66 -3.92
CA ILE A 224 1.78 -19.05 -4.38
C ILE A 224 3.07 -19.58 -5.01
N LYS A 225 3.69 -18.83 -5.93
CA LYS A 225 4.92 -19.25 -6.60
C LYS A 225 6.09 -19.39 -5.63
N PHE A 226 6.18 -18.51 -4.62
CA PHE A 226 7.19 -18.61 -3.57
C PHE A 226 7.02 -19.91 -2.77
N ASN A 227 5.82 -20.21 -2.28
CA ASN A 227 5.57 -21.39 -1.42
C ASN A 227 5.56 -22.71 -2.18
N THR A 228 5.37 -22.70 -3.50
CA THR A 228 5.44 -23.90 -4.36
C THR A 228 6.80 -24.09 -5.05
N PHE A 229 7.86 -23.41 -4.58
CA PHE A 229 9.20 -23.43 -5.16
C PHE A 229 9.26 -23.00 -6.65
N ARG A 230 8.22 -22.33 -7.13
CA ARG A 230 8.13 -21.78 -8.49
C ARG A 230 8.51 -20.29 -8.55
N GLY A 231 9.11 -19.75 -7.50
CA GLY A 231 9.52 -18.34 -7.44
C GLY A 231 10.29 -17.84 -8.64
N HIS A 232 11.03 -18.72 -9.33
CA HIS A 232 11.72 -18.42 -10.59
C HIS A 232 10.80 -18.10 -11.78
N LYS A 233 9.53 -18.45 -11.72
CA LYS A 233 8.51 -18.13 -12.73
C LYS A 233 7.74 -16.84 -12.42
N PHE A 234 8.04 -16.21 -11.31
CA PHE A 234 7.42 -14.94 -10.98
C PHE A 234 8.20 -13.80 -11.65
N HIS A 235 7.48 -12.90 -12.31
CA HIS A 235 8.01 -11.71 -12.96
C HIS A 235 7.32 -10.50 -12.36
N PRO A 236 7.99 -9.74 -11.47
CA PRO A 236 7.40 -8.59 -10.83
C PRO A 236 7.12 -7.49 -11.84
N LYS A 237 5.97 -6.84 -11.69
CA LYS A 237 5.61 -5.63 -12.41
C LYS A 237 5.70 -4.42 -11.50
N ALA A 238 5.16 -4.57 -10.28
CA ALA A 238 5.13 -3.52 -9.28
C ALA A 238 6.47 -3.31 -8.55
N ASN A 239 6.66 -2.11 -8.04
CA ASN A 239 7.84 -1.72 -7.27
C ASN A 239 7.72 -2.11 -5.79
N THR A 240 6.50 -2.17 -5.27
CA THR A 240 6.23 -2.50 -3.86
C THR A 240 5.04 -3.43 -3.71
N PHE A 241 5.07 -4.21 -2.63
CA PHE A 241 3.93 -4.98 -2.14
C PHE A 241 3.46 -4.35 -0.84
N GLN A 242 2.27 -3.72 -0.86
CA GLN A 242 1.58 -3.22 0.32
C GLN A 242 0.57 -4.28 0.77
N MET A 243 0.86 -4.96 1.88
CA MET A 243 0.16 -6.19 2.28
C MET A 243 -0.46 -6.06 3.68
N PRO A 244 -1.55 -6.79 3.97
CA PRO A 244 -1.93 -7.03 5.35
C PRO A 244 -0.94 -8.02 5.99
N THR A 245 -0.86 -8.04 7.31
CA THR A 245 -0.03 -9.03 8.03
C THR A 245 -0.53 -10.46 7.84
N GLU A 246 -1.85 -10.59 7.63
CA GLU A 246 -2.53 -11.87 7.41
C GLU A 246 -3.65 -11.70 6.37
N PHE A 247 -3.83 -12.70 5.52
CA PHE A 247 -4.93 -12.76 4.56
C PHE A 247 -5.58 -14.15 4.59
N LYS A 248 -6.86 -14.21 4.96
CA LYS A 248 -7.64 -15.47 5.07
C LYS A 248 -6.93 -16.56 5.89
N GLY A 249 -6.38 -16.21 7.05
CA GLY A 249 -5.67 -17.11 7.94
C GLY A 249 -4.20 -17.40 7.54
N ILE A 250 -3.72 -16.80 6.44
CA ILE A 250 -2.36 -17.01 5.94
C ILE A 250 -1.49 -15.82 6.33
N LYS A 251 -0.45 -16.06 7.15
CA LYS A 251 0.53 -15.03 7.53
C LYS A 251 1.44 -14.67 6.35
N LEU A 252 1.50 -13.38 6.01
CA LEU A 252 2.34 -12.83 4.94
C LEU A 252 3.67 -12.27 5.47
N THR A 253 3.86 -12.20 6.78
CA THR A 253 4.99 -11.58 7.49
C THR A 253 6.20 -12.50 7.68
N SER A 254 6.35 -13.59 6.90
CA SER A 254 7.49 -14.48 7.07
C SER A 254 8.79 -13.81 6.57
N SER A 255 9.87 -13.89 7.39
CA SER A 255 11.18 -13.32 7.03
C SER A 255 11.72 -13.88 5.70
N ARG A 256 11.39 -15.14 5.36
CA ARG A 256 11.80 -15.75 4.09
C ARG A 256 11.11 -15.12 2.89
N PHE A 257 9.82 -14.82 2.98
CA PHE A 257 9.07 -14.17 1.92
C PHE A 257 9.52 -12.72 1.76
N ILE A 258 9.66 -11.97 2.86
CA ILE A 258 10.17 -10.59 2.86
C ILE A 258 11.56 -10.52 2.21
N LYS A 259 12.49 -11.39 2.60
CA LYS A 259 13.83 -11.45 2.00
C LYS A 259 13.77 -11.79 0.50
N TRP A 260 12.88 -12.69 0.11
CA TRP A 260 12.71 -13.05 -1.29
C TRP A 260 12.17 -11.89 -2.14
N LEU A 261 11.23 -11.10 -1.63
CA LEU A 261 10.77 -9.88 -2.31
C LEU A 261 11.92 -8.89 -2.53
N LYS A 262 12.74 -8.66 -1.50
CA LYS A 262 13.91 -7.76 -1.58
C LYS A 262 14.93 -8.21 -2.64
N VAL A 263 15.17 -9.52 -2.77
CA VAL A 263 16.04 -10.07 -3.83
C VAL A 263 15.48 -9.78 -5.24
N LEU A 264 14.18 -9.56 -5.35
CA LEU A 264 13.52 -9.19 -6.61
C LEU A 264 13.41 -7.66 -6.80
N ASN A 265 14.02 -6.85 -5.94
CA ASN A 265 13.83 -5.40 -5.84
C ASN A 265 12.36 -4.98 -5.67
N ILE A 266 11.56 -5.83 -5.04
CA ILE A 266 10.21 -5.48 -4.60
C ILE A 266 10.32 -4.98 -3.16
N VAL A 267 9.89 -3.74 -2.94
CA VAL A 267 9.92 -3.11 -1.62
C VAL A 267 8.76 -3.64 -0.76
N PRO A 268 9.03 -4.33 0.37
CA PRO A 268 7.95 -4.86 1.21
C PRO A 268 7.37 -3.76 2.10
N GLY A 269 6.05 -3.61 2.09
CA GLY A 269 5.27 -2.75 2.96
C GLY A 269 4.10 -3.50 3.59
N PHE A 270 3.66 -3.06 4.77
CA PHE A 270 2.52 -3.63 5.46
C PHE A 270 1.62 -2.54 6.02
N TYR A 271 0.30 -2.77 5.94
CA TYR A 271 -0.72 -1.88 6.50
C TYR A 271 -1.46 -2.50 7.68
N GLY A 272 -2.16 -1.66 8.46
CA GLY A 272 -2.85 -2.05 9.69
C GLY A 272 -1.88 -2.32 10.84
N ILE A 273 -0.76 -1.61 10.91
CA ILE A 273 0.31 -1.84 11.89
C ILE A 273 0.13 -0.88 13.07
N ASN A 274 -0.65 -1.30 14.06
CA ASN A 274 -1.15 -0.45 15.14
C ASN A 274 -0.55 -0.77 16.52
N SER A 275 0.65 -1.37 16.57
CA SER A 275 1.39 -1.58 17.82
C SER A 275 2.90 -1.45 17.61
N ILE A 276 3.61 -0.97 18.61
CA ILE A 276 5.07 -0.80 18.59
C ILE A 276 5.77 -2.15 18.43
N ASP A 277 5.27 -3.20 19.09
CA ASP A 277 5.85 -4.53 18.99
C ASP A 277 5.80 -5.07 17.56
N LEU A 278 4.67 -4.87 16.86
CA LEU A 278 4.52 -5.29 15.47
C LEU A 278 5.38 -4.43 14.53
N MET A 279 5.47 -3.12 14.76
CA MET A 279 6.39 -2.23 14.03
C MET A 279 7.84 -2.73 14.17
N THR A 280 8.25 -3.05 15.40
CA THR A 280 9.60 -3.56 15.72
C THR A 280 9.86 -4.91 15.03
N ASP A 281 8.93 -5.87 15.11
CA ASP A 281 9.07 -7.19 14.47
C ASP A 281 9.23 -7.07 12.95
N LEU A 282 8.41 -6.23 12.31
CA LEU A 282 8.46 -6.02 10.87
C LEU A 282 9.72 -5.27 10.43
N TYR A 283 10.15 -4.26 11.19
CA TYR A 283 11.40 -3.55 10.95
C TYR A 283 12.61 -4.49 11.02
N GLN A 284 12.71 -5.34 12.05
CA GLN A 284 13.76 -6.33 12.19
C GLN A 284 13.80 -7.35 11.04
N LYS A 285 12.65 -7.63 10.42
CA LYS A 285 12.56 -8.45 9.21
C LYS A 285 12.98 -7.72 7.93
N GLY A 286 13.23 -6.41 8.02
CA GLY A 286 13.66 -5.57 6.91
C GLY A 286 12.51 -5.07 6.03
N VAL A 287 11.33 -4.89 6.60
CA VAL A 287 10.20 -4.21 5.97
C VAL A 287 10.54 -2.73 5.80
N HIS A 288 10.17 -2.16 4.65
CA HIS A 288 10.48 -0.78 4.31
C HIS A 288 9.37 0.19 4.74
N THR A 289 8.10 -0.16 4.49
CA THR A 289 6.96 0.75 4.73
C THR A 289 6.00 0.14 5.73
N LEU A 290 5.64 0.90 6.75
CA LEU A 290 4.66 0.56 7.77
C LEU A 290 3.52 1.58 7.74
N VAL A 291 2.31 1.13 7.45
CA VAL A 291 1.11 1.97 7.39
C VAL A 291 0.28 1.74 8.66
N THR A 292 0.03 2.82 9.41
CA THR A 292 -0.63 2.76 10.72
C THR A 292 -1.81 3.72 10.84
N ASP A 293 -2.85 3.31 11.56
CA ASP A 293 -3.96 4.18 11.97
C ASP A 293 -3.57 5.12 13.13
N ARG A 294 -2.41 4.86 13.77
CA ARG A 294 -1.94 5.47 15.00
C ARG A 294 -0.60 6.18 14.79
N PRO A 295 -0.60 7.41 14.22
CA PRO A 295 0.63 8.19 14.01
C PRO A 295 1.36 8.50 15.32
N ASP A 296 0.64 8.60 16.44
CA ASP A 296 1.21 8.73 17.79
C ASP A 296 2.09 7.54 18.20
N LEU A 297 1.69 6.31 17.85
CA LEU A 297 2.53 5.11 18.06
C LEU A 297 3.70 5.05 17.08
N ALA A 298 3.53 5.56 15.86
CA ALA A 298 4.62 5.68 14.90
C ALA A 298 5.73 6.61 15.43
N GLN A 299 5.38 7.75 16.05
CA GLN A 299 6.34 8.63 16.70
C GLN A 299 7.10 7.91 17.82
N GLN A 300 6.38 7.25 18.73
CA GLN A 300 7.01 6.49 19.81
C GLN A 300 7.95 5.39 19.27
N PHE A 301 7.55 4.69 18.21
CA PHE A 301 8.41 3.70 17.57
C PHE A 301 9.68 4.34 16.99
N LYS A 302 9.59 5.50 16.31
CA LYS A 302 10.77 6.24 15.82
C LYS A 302 11.76 6.58 16.94
N GLU A 303 11.27 6.90 18.12
CA GLU A 303 12.11 7.21 19.29
C GLU A 303 12.91 5.99 19.76
N THR A 304 12.39 4.77 19.55
CA THR A 304 13.13 3.52 19.88
C THR A 304 14.25 3.18 18.88
N LEU A 305 14.27 3.84 17.71
CA LEU A 305 15.29 3.60 16.67
C LEU A 305 16.50 4.53 16.79
N LYS A 306 16.42 5.56 17.64
CA LYS A 306 17.53 6.50 17.94
C LYS A 306 18.48 5.92 18.97
#